data_f54b02191a531e0ae436f2fd22cf619b
#
_entry.id   f54b02191a531e0ae436f2fd22cf619b
#
_cell.length_a   1.000
_cell.length_b   1.000
_cell.length_c   1.000
_cell.angle_alpha   90.00
_cell.angle_beta   90.00
_cell.angle_gamma   90.00
#
_symmetry.space_group_name_H-M   'P 1'
#
loop_
_entity.id
_entity.type
_entity.pdbx_description
1 polymer ?
#
loop_
_entity_poly.entity_id
_entity_poly.type
_entity_poly.pdbx_seq_one_letter_code
_entity_poly.pdbx_strand_id
1 'polypeptide(L)'
;MKTKNRRMFMVVVAAAMLTAIPQAKAQDMPIEDKDLYNFFQSIKPDYTMQSQTLRHRRQAGGFAKSKSLRSERPDHVNNQATNFFPPIFNQSGGSCGSCANVAYMLCYEINSLKNQDGKHNTDYQFPSHFTWLTCSNTCPEQTMAERNGIPSVTTYGGQTYSKYFGLQDTEEKDVGWMQGYDKWYSAMFNRARTMGKFPYALDTEEGYELAKDWLWNHNGDSDFQSGGVFVIGVAAGPEYTKFADTPTNRECGVVGLCYVTTWGPKYNHALTVCGYDDRVEFDLDSNGVIGEKDKGETGAWIIANSWGQGWASNGIIYCPYKYTYCVGLSGATWDPAFYHARKNYRPLRTIKLLMDYSHRPEILLGAGIAQDTTATKPEESTAFAHFNYTGSAKEGSTEIPMLGRWADGYHYEPMELGYDLTDLSAGFDRTKPLKNFFYIDTKYSSKGSGNIYKASIIDYEFDRQGVEVPFRIDTVAILNRGKTTMISVIVPGEQAYKPLNLVLRDDMTLQWEAPQKSCLKLTGYTIYNNTKEIASVKADQLTYSLSDDAEGTYSVAATYEVNGETTPSAQSNRVHLTAAPQQTDNTVLELRNTSVVVPDAVTQSMQKATIEFWIYPYTLQAYNQQL
;
A
#
# COMPACT_ATOMS: atom_id res chain seq x y z
N MET A 1 16.06 -26.70 45.40
CA MET A 1 14.61 -26.90 45.30
C MET A 1 13.94 -25.54 45.34
N LYS A 2 13.84 -24.84 44.21
CA LYS A 2 13.06 -23.58 43.98
C LYS A 2 13.50 -22.96 42.64
N THR A 3 13.17 -23.56 41.52
CA THR A 3 13.30 -22.93 40.19
C THR A 3 12.48 -23.70 39.14
N LYS A 4 11.14 -23.78 39.31
CA LYS A 4 10.27 -24.39 38.30
C LYS A 4 8.96 -23.64 38.00
N ASN A 5 8.72 -22.47 38.61
CA ASN A 5 7.39 -21.81 38.49
C ASN A 5 7.41 -20.43 37.81
N ARG A 6 8.44 -20.04 37.05
CA ARG A 6 8.45 -18.71 36.37
C ARG A 6 8.14 -18.72 34.88
N ARG A 7 8.06 -19.91 34.26
CA ARG A 7 7.78 -19.97 32.80
C ARG A 7 6.31 -20.13 32.43
N MET A 8 5.44 -20.50 33.36
CA MET A 8 4.00 -20.69 33.07
C MET A 8 3.18 -19.42 33.26
N PHE A 9 3.74 -18.39 33.90
CA PHE A 9 2.99 -17.14 34.15
C PHE A 9 2.96 -16.15 32.98
N MET A 10 3.92 -16.22 32.06
CA MET A 10 3.97 -15.28 30.93
C MET A 10 3.03 -15.67 29.77
N VAL A 11 2.75 -16.94 29.57
CA VAL A 11 1.84 -17.39 28.50
C VAL A 11 0.37 -17.22 28.91
N VAL A 12 0.08 -17.32 30.20
CA VAL A 12 -1.28 -17.15 30.74
C VAL A 12 -1.67 -15.66 30.81
N VAL A 13 -0.72 -14.76 31.02
CA VAL A 13 -1.01 -13.31 31.06
C VAL A 13 -1.29 -12.73 29.67
N ALA A 14 -0.64 -13.24 28.60
CA ALA A 14 -0.95 -12.81 27.22
C ALA A 14 -2.31 -13.35 26.75
N ALA A 15 -2.69 -14.58 27.11
CA ALA A 15 -4.01 -15.14 26.81
C ALA A 15 -5.15 -14.53 27.65
N ALA A 16 -4.85 -14.14 28.89
CA ALA A 16 -5.84 -13.52 29.77
C ALA A 16 -6.12 -12.05 29.44
N MET A 17 -5.20 -11.33 28.79
CA MET A 17 -5.47 -9.96 28.32
C MET A 17 -6.34 -9.92 27.06
N LEU A 18 -6.47 -11.02 26.32
CA LEU A 18 -7.35 -11.14 25.16
C LEU A 18 -8.77 -11.62 25.50
N THR A 19 -8.99 -12.15 26.71
CA THR A 19 -10.29 -12.71 27.12
C THR A 19 -11.01 -11.92 28.21
N ALA A 20 -10.41 -10.89 28.78
CA ALA A 20 -10.99 -10.09 29.84
C ALA A 20 -11.47 -8.72 29.34
N ILE A 21 -12.40 -8.71 28.39
CA ILE A 21 -13.33 -7.61 28.28
C ILE A 21 -14.51 -7.96 29.22
N PRO A 22 -14.69 -7.25 30.34
CA PRO A 22 -15.69 -7.65 31.32
C PRO A 22 -17.10 -7.58 30.72
N GLN A 23 -17.90 -8.62 30.91
CA GLN A 23 -19.34 -8.62 30.58
C GLN A 23 -20.11 -7.45 31.24
N ALA A 24 -19.53 -6.81 32.25
CA ALA A 24 -20.09 -5.62 32.90
C ALA A 24 -20.28 -4.40 31.99
N LYS A 25 -19.61 -4.35 30.84
CA LYS A 25 -19.67 -3.20 29.92
C LYS A 25 -20.97 -3.10 29.13
N ALA A 26 -21.60 -4.21 28.83
CA ALA A 26 -22.87 -4.23 28.08
C ALA A 26 -24.08 -3.73 28.92
N GLN A 27 -23.96 -3.68 30.25
CA GLN A 27 -25.06 -3.30 31.11
C GLN A 27 -25.32 -1.79 31.20
N ASP A 28 -24.29 -0.98 30.98
CA ASP A 28 -24.34 0.48 31.13
C ASP A 28 -24.58 1.26 29.82
N MET A 29 -24.69 0.54 28.70
CA MET A 29 -24.94 1.15 27.37
C MET A 29 -26.47 1.20 27.10
N PRO A 30 -26.98 2.22 26.37
CA PRO A 30 -28.31 2.19 25.82
C PRO A 30 -28.56 0.91 25.01
N ILE A 31 -29.80 0.42 24.98
CA ILE A 31 -30.13 -0.88 24.32
C ILE A 31 -29.71 -0.88 22.85
N GLU A 32 -29.86 0.23 22.16
CA GLU A 32 -29.50 0.42 20.76
C GLU A 32 -27.96 0.35 20.52
N ASP A 33 -27.18 0.84 21.48
CA ASP A 33 -25.72 0.82 21.42
C ASP A 33 -25.14 -0.55 21.83
N LYS A 34 -25.85 -1.34 22.65
CA LYS A 34 -25.41 -2.66 23.12
C LYS A 34 -25.29 -3.68 22.00
N ASP A 35 -26.24 -3.69 21.08
CA ASP A 35 -26.27 -4.61 19.95
C ASP A 35 -25.14 -4.30 18.98
N LEU A 36 -24.89 -3.04 18.69
CA LEU A 36 -23.79 -2.58 17.86
C LEU A 36 -22.43 -2.88 18.52
N TYR A 37 -22.29 -2.58 19.80
CA TYR A 37 -21.08 -2.90 20.55
C TYR A 37 -20.78 -4.39 20.54
N ASN A 38 -21.79 -5.24 20.85
CA ASN A 38 -21.64 -6.70 20.82
C ASN A 38 -21.32 -7.22 19.41
N PHE A 39 -21.93 -6.64 18.39
CA PHE A 39 -21.64 -6.95 17.00
C PHE A 39 -20.16 -6.65 16.68
N PHE A 40 -19.67 -5.45 16.96
CA PHE A 40 -18.28 -5.10 16.70
C PHE A 40 -17.28 -5.86 17.57
N GLN A 41 -17.63 -6.23 18.79
CA GLN A 41 -16.81 -7.12 19.63
C GLN A 41 -16.79 -8.57 19.11
N SER A 42 -17.85 -9.00 18.42
CA SER A 42 -17.91 -10.33 17.78
C SER A 42 -17.12 -10.40 16.50
N ILE A 43 -16.88 -9.26 15.86
CA ILE A 43 -15.96 -9.15 14.73
C ILE A 43 -14.56 -9.28 15.31
N LYS A 44 -14.08 -10.53 15.37
CA LYS A 44 -12.66 -10.74 15.63
C LYS A 44 -11.91 -10.04 14.51
N PRO A 45 -11.07 -9.04 14.83
CA PRO A 45 -10.12 -8.56 13.85
C PRO A 45 -9.45 -9.82 13.33
N ASP A 46 -9.52 -10.07 12.03
CA ASP A 46 -8.88 -11.24 11.45
C ASP A 46 -7.36 -11.01 11.47
N TYR A 47 -6.80 -11.11 12.67
CA TYR A 47 -5.35 -11.10 12.90
C TYR A 47 -4.74 -12.42 12.45
N THR A 48 -5.57 -13.46 12.31
CA THR A 48 -5.18 -14.72 11.72
C THR A 48 -5.46 -14.65 10.23
N MET A 49 -4.68 -13.86 9.54
CA MET A 49 -4.55 -14.06 8.12
C MET A 49 -3.99 -15.46 7.95
N GLN A 50 -4.88 -16.34 7.51
CA GLN A 50 -4.46 -17.69 7.17
C GLN A 50 -3.42 -17.55 6.05
N SER A 51 -2.17 -17.68 6.42
CA SER A 51 -1.10 -17.81 5.45
C SER A 51 -1.52 -18.94 4.49
N GLN A 52 -1.74 -18.58 3.22
CA GLN A 52 -1.97 -19.59 2.21
C GLN A 52 -0.67 -20.39 2.14
N THR A 53 -0.70 -21.61 2.65
CA THR A 53 0.42 -22.50 2.49
C THR A 53 0.50 -22.94 1.03
N LEU A 54 1.69 -23.09 0.51
CA LEU A 54 1.91 -23.69 -0.82
C LEU A 54 1.17 -25.04 -0.98
N ARG A 55 0.80 -25.70 0.13
CA ARG A 55 -0.06 -26.89 0.14
C ARG A 55 -1.39 -26.69 -0.60
N HIS A 56 -2.03 -25.55 -0.49
CA HIS A 56 -3.30 -25.28 -1.18
C HIS A 56 -3.10 -25.10 -2.69
N ARG A 57 -1.93 -24.63 -3.13
CA ARG A 57 -1.58 -24.61 -4.55
C ARG A 57 -1.30 -25.99 -5.12
N ARG A 58 -0.78 -26.94 -4.32
CA ARG A 58 -0.61 -28.35 -4.73
C ARG A 58 -1.95 -29.00 -5.10
N GLN A 59 -3.02 -28.69 -4.37
CA GLN A 59 -4.38 -29.18 -4.69
C GLN A 59 -4.96 -28.50 -5.95
N ALA A 60 -4.50 -27.30 -6.28
CA ALA A 60 -4.90 -26.59 -7.51
C ALA A 60 -4.08 -26.96 -8.75
N GLY A 61 -3.25 -28.01 -8.71
CA GLY A 61 -2.55 -28.55 -9.88
C GLY A 61 -1.26 -27.82 -10.29
N GLY A 62 -0.82 -26.78 -9.54
CA GLY A 62 0.35 -25.96 -9.90
C GLY A 62 1.72 -26.57 -9.59
N PHE A 63 1.82 -27.53 -8.68
CA PHE A 63 3.10 -28.10 -8.24
C PHE A 63 3.48 -29.44 -8.87
N ALA A 64 2.60 -30.08 -9.62
CA ALA A 64 2.88 -31.41 -10.21
C ALA A 64 3.95 -31.39 -11.33
N LYS A 65 4.36 -30.20 -11.79
CA LYS A 65 5.34 -30.02 -12.87
C LYS A 65 6.80 -29.90 -12.40
N SER A 66 7.07 -29.88 -11.10
CA SER A 66 8.40 -29.52 -10.58
C SER A 66 9.51 -30.52 -10.94
N LYS A 67 9.18 -31.80 -11.13
CA LYS A 67 10.21 -32.80 -11.42
C LYS A 67 10.84 -32.69 -12.81
N SER A 68 10.11 -32.20 -13.81
CA SER A 68 10.65 -32.00 -15.16
C SER A 68 11.40 -30.68 -15.32
N LEU A 69 11.15 -29.67 -14.47
CA LEU A 69 11.79 -28.37 -14.50
C LEU A 69 13.14 -28.35 -13.73
N ARG A 70 13.35 -29.28 -12.80
CA ARG A 70 14.56 -29.34 -11.97
C ARG A 70 15.85 -29.52 -12.78
N SER A 71 15.79 -30.18 -13.94
CA SER A 71 16.95 -30.33 -14.83
C SER A 71 17.36 -29.04 -15.54
N GLU A 72 16.49 -28.01 -15.53
CA GLU A 72 16.74 -26.71 -16.18
C GLU A 72 17.08 -25.62 -15.16
N ARG A 73 16.91 -25.90 -13.84
CA ARG A 73 17.22 -24.93 -12.80
C ARG A 73 18.71 -24.65 -12.73
N PRO A 74 19.12 -23.35 -12.81
CA PRO A 74 20.52 -23.00 -12.74
C PRO A 74 21.12 -23.26 -11.34
N ASP A 75 22.43 -23.48 -11.28
CA ASP A 75 23.17 -23.65 -10.03
C ASP A 75 23.31 -22.35 -9.23
N HIS A 76 23.01 -21.21 -9.85
CA HIS A 76 23.11 -19.89 -9.25
C HIS A 76 21.94 -19.00 -9.64
N VAL A 77 21.34 -18.36 -8.65
CA VAL A 77 20.32 -17.31 -8.79
C VAL A 77 20.64 -16.18 -7.82
N ASN A 78 20.63 -14.95 -8.31
CA ASN A 78 20.81 -13.75 -7.49
C ASN A 78 19.79 -12.67 -7.88
N ASN A 79 18.64 -12.68 -7.24
CA ASN A 79 17.56 -11.73 -7.48
C ASN A 79 17.88 -10.31 -6.95
N GLN A 80 18.81 -10.18 -6.00
CA GLN A 80 19.28 -8.88 -5.53
C GLN A 80 20.05 -8.12 -6.63
N ALA A 81 20.66 -8.84 -7.57
CA ALA A 81 21.37 -8.22 -8.69
C ALA A 81 20.45 -7.61 -9.76
N THR A 82 19.18 -8.00 -9.78
CA THR A 82 18.18 -7.49 -10.74
C THR A 82 17.83 -6.03 -10.49
N ASN A 83 17.21 -5.38 -11.47
CA ASN A 83 16.69 -4.02 -11.30
C ASN A 83 15.41 -3.96 -10.43
N PHE A 84 14.82 -5.11 -10.11
CA PHE A 84 13.60 -5.17 -9.30
C PHE A 84 13.88 -5.02 -7.80
N PHE A 85 15.07 -5.44 -7.36
CA PHE A 85 15.45 -5.39 -5.94
C PHE A 85 15.92 -3.97 -5.57
N PRO A 86 15.35 -3.34 -4.53
CA PRO A 86 15.74 -1.99 -4.12
C PRO A 86 17.17 -1.97 -3.56
N PRO A 87 17.81 -0.79 -3.48
CA PRO A 87 19.15 -0.66 -2.89
C PRO A 87 19.15 -1.11 -1.42
N ILE A 88 20.29 -1.66 -0.99
CA ILE A 88 20.53 -1.92 0.43
C ILE A 88 20.60 -0.59 1.19
N PHE A 89 19.85 -0.49 2.25
CA PHE A 89 19.82 0.68 3.13
C PHE A 89 20.09 0.29 4.60
N ASN A 90 20.31 1.29 5.44
CA ASN A 90 20.46 1.10 6.87
C ASN A 90 19.13 1.31 7.57
N GLN A 91 18.62 0.29 8.29
CA GLN A 91 17.39 0.42 9.07
C GLN A 91 17.56 1.42 10.22
N SER A 92 16.46 2.02 10.64
CA SER A 92 16.40 2.79 11.87
C SER A 92 15.55 2.06 12.91
N GLY A 93 16.04 1.95 14.13
CA GLY A 93 15.36 1.24 15.21
C GLY A 93 15.14 -0.25 14.96
N GLY A 94 14.20 -0.83 15.68
CA GLY A 94 13.82 -2.26 15.58
C GLY A 94 12.95 -2.60 14.37
N SER A 95 13.15 -1.95 13.22
CA SER A 95 12.28 -2.06 12.03
C SER A 95 12.65 -3.19 11.07
N CYS A 96 13.49 -4.15 11.49
CA CYS A 96 13.98 -5.22 10.60
C CYS A 96 12.85 -6.04 9.92
N GLY A 97 11.73 -6.27 10.62
CA GLY A 97 10.55 -6.91 10.05
C GLY A 97 9.99 -6.13 8.86
N SER A 98 9.75 -4.83 9.02
CA SER A 98 9.29 -3.95 7.94
C SER A 98 10.32 -3.83 6.81
N CYS A 99 11.62 -3.83 7.13
CA CYS A 99 12.67 -3.82 6.12
C CYS A 99 12.64 -5.07 5.24
N ALA A 100 12.62 -6.25 5.86
CA ALA A 100 12.66 -7.52 5.15
C ALA A 100 11.35 -7.79 4.40
N ASN A 101 10.18 -7.62 5.06
CA ASN A 101 8.88 -7.96 4.49
C ASN A 101 8.40 -6.93 3.45
N VAL A 102 8.56 -5.65 3.71
CA VAL A 102 7.96 -4.58 2.90
C VAL A 102 8.98 -3.94 1.98
N ALA A 103 10.07 -3.42 2.57
CA ALA A 103 11.03 -2.66 1.78
C ALA A 103 11.82 -3.52 0.80
N TYR A 104 12.09 -4.78 1.12
CA TYR A 104 12.76 -5.71 0.19
C TYR A 104 11.78 -6.63 -0.50
N MET A 105 11.12 -7.55 0.22
CA MET A 105 10.35 -8.63 -0.40
C MET A 105 9.15 -8.12 -1.20
N LEU A 106 8.23 -7.36 -0.59
CA LEU A 106 7.04 -6.86 -1.31
C LEU A 106 7.42 -5.90 -2.43
N CYS A 107 8.41 -5.03 -2.19
CA CYS A 107 8.94 -4.11 -3.20
C CYS A 107 9.45 -4.88 -4.42
N TYR A 108 10.29 -5.88 -4.20
CA TYR A 108 10.82 -6.75 -5.25
C TYR A 108 9.70 -7.47 -6.00
N GLU A 109 8.76 -8.08 -5.30
CA GLU A 109 7.64 -8.84 -5.88
C GLU A 109 6.79 -7.96 -6.82
N ILE A 110 6.43 -6.77 -6.37
CA ILE A 110 5.63 -5.83 -7.18
C ILE A 110 6.43 -5.34 -8.40
N ASN A 111 7.72 -5.04 -8.21
CA ASN A 111 8.57 -4.57 -9.30
C ASN A 111 8.80 -5.67 -10.36
N SER A 112 9.03 -6.91 -9.94
CA SER A 112 9.15 -8.04 -10.84
C SER A 112 7.86 -8.29 -11.63
N LEU A 113 6.69 -8.22 -10.96
CA LEU A 113 5.39 -8.37 -11.62
C LEU A 113 5.10 -7.27 -12.64
N LYS A 114 5.42 -6.02 -12.29
CA LYS A 114 5.13 -4.83 -13.11
C LYS A 114 6.25 -4.43 -14.05
N ASN A 115 7.38 -5.16 -14.04
CA ASN A 115 8.62 -4.84 -14.77
C ASN A 115 9.12 -3.41 -14.50
N GLN A 116 9.26 -3.05 -13.21
CA GLN A 116 9.63 -1.72 -12.74
C GLN A 116 11.04 -1.71 -12.16
N ASP A 117 11.80 -0.63 -12.41
CA ASP A 117 13.16 -0.45 -11.88
C ASP A 117 13.13 0.05 -10.42
N GLY A 118 12.98 -0.86 -9.47
CA GLY A 118 13.05 -0.56 -8.04
C GLY A 118 14.46 -0.23 -7.54
N LYS A 119 15.49 -0.55 -8.32
CA LYS A 119 16.87 -0.29 -7.94
C LYS A 119 17.25 1.19 -8.02
N HIS A 120 16.74 1.88 -9.03
CA HIS A 120 17.17 3.25 -9.33
C HIS A 120 16.06 4.29 -9.19
N ASN A 121 14.79 3.86 -9.02
CA ASN A 121 13.66 4.78 -8.95
C ASN A 121 12.90 4.65 -7.62
N THR A 122 12.90 5.73 -6.83
CA THR A 122 12.21 5.80 -5.53
C THR A 122 10.68 5.76 -5.63
N ASP A 123 10.11 5.95 -6.82
CA ASP A 123 8.67 5.76 -7.06
C ASP A 123 8.27 4.28 -7.01
N TYR A 124 9.25 3.38 -7.16
CA TYR A 124 9.08 1.94 -7.12
C TYR A 124 9.76 1.27 -5.92
N GLN A 125 10.23 2.07 -4.96
CA GLN A 125 10.75 1.59 -3.67
C GLN A 125 9.71 1.80 -2.57
N PHE A 126 9.68 0.91 -1.56
CA PHE A 126 8.72 0.98 -0.47
C PHE A 126 9.41 1.30 0.86
N PRO A 127 8.87 2.28 1.62
CA PRO A 127 9.49 2.70 2.88
C PRO A 127 9.22 1.70 4.01
N SER A 128 10.27 1.30 4.72
CA SER A 128 10.16 0.43 5.89
C SER A 128 9.43 1.12 7.05
N HIS A 129 9.65 2.41 7.24
CA HIS A 129 9.07 3.16 8.35
C HIS A 129 7.56 3.41 8.22
N PHE A 130 7.00 3.39 7.02
CA PHE A 130 5.56 3.52 6.86
C PHE A 130 4.81 2.44 7.65
N THR A 131 5.17 1.17 7.45
CA THR A 131 4.54 0.05 8.17
C THR A 131 5.01 -0.04 9.60
N TRP A 132 6.28 0.23 9.89
CA TRP A 132 6.80 0.18 11.24
C TRP A 132 6.15 1.20 12.18
N LEU A 133 5.76 2.38 11.66
CA LEU A 133 5.11 3.43 12.44
C LEU A 133 3.58 3.32 12.48
N THR A 134 2.95 2.68 11.50
CA THR A 134 1.49 2.50 11.49
C THR A 134 1.05 1.18 12.11
N CYS A 135 1.86 0.15 11.98
CA CYS A 135 1.60 -1.16 12.57
C CYS A 135 2.35 -1.30 13.90
N SER A 136 1.71 -1.82 14.92
CA SER A 136 2.38 -2.19 16.15
C SER A 136 2.96 -3.60 16.06
N ASN A 137 3.74 -4.01 17.06
CA ASN A 137 4.16 -5.40 17.20
C ASN A 137 3.00 -6.41 17.30
N THR A 138 1.76 -5.90 17.39
CA THR A 138 0.52 -6.69 17.46
C THR A 138 -0.23 -6.74 16.13
N CYS A 139 0.16 -5.92 15.16
CA CYS A 139 -0.36 -5.93 13.80
C CYS A 139 0.82 -6.12 12.85
N PRO A 140 0.96 -7.30 12.26
CA PRO A 140 2.05 -7.55 11.31
C PRO A 140 2.01 -6.58 10.14
N GLU A 141 3.15 -6.15 9.67
CA GLU A 141 3.33 -5.33 8.45
C GLU A 141 2.55 -5.89 7.25
N GLN A 142 2.38 -7.19 7.26
CA GLN A 142 1.62 -7.96 6.29
C GLN A 142 0.18 -7.48 6.15
N THR A 143 -0.48 -7.14 7.27
CA THR A 143 -1.88 -6.69 7.25
C THR A 143 -2.03 -5.40 6.45
N MET A 144 -1.09 -4.46 6.58
CA MET A 144 -1.09 -3.24 5.76
C MET A 144 -0.88 -3.56 4.28
N ALA A 145 0.12 -4.38 3.94
CA ALA A 145 0.43 -4.77 2.57
C ALA A 145 -0.74 -5.50 1.89
N GLU A 146 -1.47 -6.32 2.63
CA GLU A 146 -2.56 -7.12 2.07
C GLU A 146 -3.88 -6.36 2.00
N ARG A 147 -4.15 -5.43 2.93
CA ARG A 147 -5.47 -4.79 3.06
C ARG A 147 -5.53 -3.37 2.53
N ASN A 148 -4.45 -2.61 2.66
CA ASN A 148 -4.47 -1.20 2.25
C ASN A 148 -3.34 -0.79 1.31
N GLY A 149 -2.28 -1.60 1.20
CA GLY A 149 -1.16 -1.34 0.32
C GLY A 149 -0.11 -0.40 0.93
N ILE A 150 0.97 -0.20 0.18
CA ILE A 150 2.17 0.50 0.63
C ILE A 150 2.47 1.67 -0.31
N PRO A 151 2.72 2.90 0.22
CA PRO A 151 3.13 4.04 -0.59
C PRO A 151 4.55 3.83 -1.13
N SER A 152 4.91 4.57 -2.17
CA SER A 152 6.31 4.65 -2.60
C SER A 152 7.15 5.49 -1.61
N VAL A 153 8.48 5.30 -1.67
CA VAL A 153 9.44 6.13 -0.93
C VAL A 153 9.28 7.61 -1.29
N THR A 154 9.03 7.92 -2.55
CA THR A 154 8.75 9.30 -3.00
C THR A 154 7.48 9.86 -2.34
N THR A 155 6.39 9.09 -2.34
CA THR A 155 5.11 9.50 -1.75
C THR A 155 5.21 9.67 -0.25
N TYR A 156 5.89 8.76 0.45
CA TYR A 156 6.07 8.82 1.90
C TYR A 156 7.10 9.87 2.33
N GLY A 157 8.12 10.11 1.51
CA GLY A 157 9.14 11.13 1.74
C GLY A 157 10.47 10.62 2.27
N GLY A 158 10.73 9.30 2.22
CA GLY A 158 12.00 8.69 2.63
C GLY A 158 11.88 7.20 2.94
N GLN A 159 13.00 6.52 3.10
CA GLN A 159 13.06 5.08 3.37
C GLN A 159 12.83 4.75 4.86
N THR A 160 13.59 5.41 5.74
CA THR A 160 13.61 5.21 7.19
C THR A 160 13.08 6.43 7.96
N TYR A 161 12.57 7.42 7.26
CA TYR A 161 11.94 8.63 7.81
C TYR A 161 11.02 9.24 6.76
N SER A 162 10.23 10.24 7.16
CA SER A 162 9.47 11.04 6.20
C SER A 162 9.87 12.50 6.30
N LYS A 163 10.26 13.09 5.17
CA LYS A 163 10.57 14.54 5.09
C LYS A 163 9.40 15.43 5.51
N TYR A 164 8.18 14.92 5.41
CA TYR A 164 6.97 15.68 5.80
C TYR A 164 6.89 15.87 7.31
N PHE A 165 7.51 14.97 8.09
CA PHE A 165 7.55 15.09 9.55
C PHE A 165 8.81 15.84 10.03
N GLY A 166 9.79 16.05 9.15
CA GLY A 166 11.08 16.67 9.48
C GLY A 166 11.96 15.83 10.42
N LEU A 167 11.53 14.63 10.81
CA LEU A 167 12.26 13.71 11.66
C LEU A 167 13.08 12.74 10.80
N GLN A 168 14.32 12.48 11.22
CA GLN A 168 15.25 11.58 10.54
C GLN A 168 15.71 10.49 11.52
N ASP A 169 15.90 9.29 10.99
CA ASP A 169 16.47 8.13 11.69
C ASP A 169 15.96 7.96 13.14
N THR A 170 14.63 8.02 13.31
CA THR A 170 14.02 7.95 14.62
C THR A 170 13.61 6.53 14.99
N GLU A 171 13.94 6.10 16.19
CA GLU A 171 13.38 4.89 16.82
C GLU A 171 12.02 5.16 17.48
N GLU A 172 11.59 6.41 17.52
CA GLU A 172 10.38 6.82 18.19
C GLU A 172 9.14 6.41 17.40
N LYS A 173 8.14 5.96 18.11
CA LYS A 173 6.93 5.38 17.51
C LYS A 173 5.72 6.30 17.59
N ASP A 174 5.86 7.46 18.17
CA ASP A 174 4.85 8.50 18.23
C ASP A 174 4.86 9.47 17.02
N VAL A 175 5.73 9.17 16.05
CA VAL A 175 5.88 9.94 14.81
C VAL A 175 4.57 9.99 14.02
N GLY A 176 4.41 11.03 13.25
CA GLY A 176 3.23 11.29 12.43
C GLY A 176 2.90 10.15 11.46
N TRP A 177 1.61 9.99 11.20
CA TRP A 177 1.14 9.12 10.12
C TRP A 177 1.03 9.88 8.81
N MET A 178 1.09 9.16 7.70
CA MET A 178 0.99 9.75 6.38
C MET A 178 -0.36 10.45 6.20
N GLN A 179 -0.31 11.73 5.84
CA GLN A 179 -1.45 12.62 5.64
C GLN A 179 -1.79 12.79 4.16
N GLY A 180 -3.08 12.85 3.85
CA GLY A 180 -3.61 13.15 2.53
C GLY A 180 -4.12 11.92 1.79
N TYR A 181 -5.41 11.95 1.40
CA TYR A 181 -6.10 10.84 0.74
C TYR A 181 -5.38 10.35 -0.52
N ASP A 182 -4.88 11.26 -1.36
CA ASP A 182 -4.22 10.87 -2.62
C ASP A 182 -2.97 10.00 -2.38
N LYS A 183 -2.26 10.24 -1.29
CA LYS A 183 -1.12 9.40 -0.91
C LYS A 183 -1.56 8.01 -0.46
N TRP A 184 -2.64 7.92 0.33
CA TRP A 184 -3.24 6.65 0.74
C TRP A 184 -3.80 5.90 -0.47
N TYR A 185 -4.49 6.60 -1.38
CA TYR A 185 -5.02 6.01 -2.60
C TYR A 185 -3.92 5.45 -3.51
N SER A 186 -2.81 6.19 -3.68
CA SER A 186 -1.66 5.69 -4.45
C SER A 186 -1.04 4.43 -3.83
N ALA A 187 -1.02 4.32 -2.50
CA ALA A 187 -0.54 3.15 -1.80
C ALA A 187 -1.39 1.89 -2.08
N MET A 188 -2.72 2.07 -2.24
CA MET A 188 -3.66 0.96 -2.46
C MET A 188 -3.40 0.16 -3.74
N PHE A 189 -2.65 0.68 -4.70
CA PHE A 189 -2.23 -0.05 -5.90
C PHE A 189 -1.09 -1.05 -5.65
N ASN A 190 -0.43 -0.95 -4.50
CA ASN A 190 0.73 -1.75 -4.13
C ASN A 190 0.34 -2.75 -3.03
N ARG A 191 -0.49 -3.72 -3.38
CA ARG A 191 -1.02 -4.73 -2.46
C ARG A 191 -0.44 -6.11 -2.71
N ALA A 192 -0.22 -6.83 -1.62
CA ALA A 192 0.08 -8.25 -1.64
C ALA A 192 -1.21 -9.09 -1.64
N ARG A 193 -1.09 -10.35 -2.04
CA ARG A 193 -1.99 -11.42 -1.63
C ARG A 193 -1.66 -11.80 -0.17
N THR A 194 -2.45 -12.70 0.40
CA THR A 194 -2.15 -13.29 1.71
C THR A 194 -0.73 -13.85 1.71
N MET A 195 0.00 -13.58 2.79
CA MET A 195 1.34 -14.11 2.98
C MET A 195 1.34 -15.64 2.95
N GLY A 196 2.24 -16.20 2.18
CA GLY A 196 2.45 -17.63 2.07
C GLY A 196 3.57 -18.11 2.99
N LYS A 197 3.48 -19.40 3.38
CA LYS A 197 4.58 -20.12 4.02
C LYS A 197 4.92 -21.35 3.21
N PHE A 198 6.19 -21.73 3.19
CA PHE A 198 6.58 -22.99 2.60
C PHE A 198 5.96 -24.16 3.38
N PRO A 199 5.41 -25.19 2.70
CA PRO A 199 4.75 -26.31 3.37
C PRO A 199 5.72 -27.27 4.08
N TYR A 200 7.01 -27.14 3.78
CA TYR A 200 8.08 -27.94 4.36
C TYR A 200 9.13 -27.01 4.95
N ALA A 201 9.77 -27.47 6.01
CA ALA A 201 10.89 -26.75 6.59
C ALA A 201 12.07 -26.72 5.60
N LEU A 202 12.83 -25.63 5.58
CA LEU A 202 13.97 -25.46 4.66
C LEU A 202 15.11 -26.49 4.89
N ASP A 203 15.03 -27.23 5.97
CA ASP A 203 15.94 -28.28 6.38
C ASP A 203 15.59 -29.66 5.79
N THR A 204 14.47 -29.75 5.16
CA THR A 204 14.08 -30.95 4.41
C THR A 204 14.42 -30.76 2.94
N GLU A 205 14.70 -31.88 2.26
CA GLU A 205 14.95 -31.85 0.82
C GLU A 205 13.80 -31.19 0.06
N GLU A 206 12.56 -31.48 0.43
CA GLU A 206 11.39 -30.89 -0.22
C GLU A 206 11.28 -29.37 0.04
N GLY A 207 11.56 -28.90 1.24
CA GLY A 207 11.53 -27.48 1.60
C GLY A 207 12.62 -26.70 0.89
N TYR A 208 13.82 -27.25 0.89
CA TYR A 208 14.99 -26.70 0.22
C TYR A 208 14.76 -26.58 -1.30
N GLU A 209 14.27 -27.62 -1.94
CA GLU A 209 13.99 -27.61 -3.37
C GLU A 209 12.89 -26.63 -3.77
N LEU A 210 11.81 -26.54 -2.95
CA LEU A 210 10.74 -25.57 -3.18
C LEU A 210 11.22 -24.14 -3.04
N ALA A 211 12.10 -23.87 -2.07
CA ALA A 211 12.68 -22.53 -1.89
C ALA A 211 13.55 -22.13 -3.08
N LYS A 212 14.34 -23.06 -3.62
CA LYS A 212 15.12 -22.80 -4.84
C LYS A 212 14.25 -22.57 -6.07
N ASP A 213 13.18 -23.36 -6.24
CA ASP A 213 12.24 -23.18 -7.34
C ASP A 213 11.51 -21.83 -7.22
N TRP A 214 11.21 -21.38 -5.98
CA TRP A 214 10.67 -20.05 -5.73
C TRP A 214 11.65 -18.96 -6.13
N LEU A 215 12.90 -19.07 -5.69
CA LEU A 215 13.96 -18.09 -6.02
C LEU A 215 14.29 -18.06 -7.51
N TRP A 216 14.13 -19.15 -8.23
CA TRP A 216 14.42 -19.25 -9.66
C TRP A 216 13.30 -18.69 -10.53
N ASN A 217 12.05 -19.13 -10.31
CA ASN A 217 10.96 -18.85 -11.25
C ASN A 217 9.57 -18.73 -10.60
N HIS A 218 9.47 -18.34 -9.34
CA HIS A 218 8.21 -18.27 -8.59
C HIS A 218 7.41 -19.60 -8.62
N ASN A 219 8.09 -20.74 -8.60
CA ASN A 219 7.48 -22.07 -8.79
C ASN A 219 6.67 -22.19 -10.11
N GLY A 220 7.16 -21.53 -11.16
CA GLY A 220 6.57 -21.59 -12.51
C GLY A 220 5.49 -20.55 -12.78
N ASP A 221 5.38 -19.48 -11.99
CA ASP A 221 4.50 -18.36 -12.29
C ASP A 221 5.16 -17.40 -13.30
N SER A 222 4.77 -17.53 -14.56
CA SER A 222 5.35 -16.78 -15.70
C SER A 222 4.93 -15.31 -15.79
N ASP A 223 4.07 -14.83 -14.90
CA ASP A 223 3.68 -13.42 -14.89
C ASP A 223 4.77 -12.52 -14.28
N PHE A 224 5.72 -13.12 -13.55
CA PHE A 224 6.85 -12.43 -12.99
C PHE A 224 8.06 -12.46 -13.93
N GLN A 225 8.85 -11.40 -13.92
CA GLN A 225 10.04 -11.27 -14.79
C GLN A 225 11.26 -12.04 -14.27
N SER A 226 11.20 -12.52 -13.02
CA SER A 226 12.30 -13.24 -12.35
C SER A 226 11.72 -14.17 -11.28
N GLY A 227 12.55 -14.95 -10.62
CA GLY A 227 12.15 -15.71 -9.44
C GLY A 227 11.80 -14.79 -8.27
N GLY A 228 11.24 -15.37 -7.19
CA GLY A 228 10.82 -14.65 -5.99
C GLY A 228 11.95 -14.45 -4.98
N VAL A 229 11.62 -13.79 -3.89
CA VAL A 229 12.42 -13.70 -2.68
C VAL A 229 11.56 -14.09 -1.47
N PHE A 230 12.18 -14.41 -0.33
CA PHE A 230 11.42 -14.75 0.87
C PHE A 230 12.12 -14.26 2.13
N VAL A 231 11.35 -14.08 3.21
CA VAL A 231 11.85 -13.59 4.50
C VAL A 231 12.09 -14.75 5.45
N ILE A 232 13.14 -14.62 6.25
CA ILE A 232 13.49 -15.52 7.34
C ILE A 232 13.72 -14.75 8.61
N GLY A 233 13.48 -15.39 9.75
CA GLY A 233 13.90 -14.87 11.03
C GLY A 233 15.19 -15.53 11.50
N VAL A 234 16.12 -14.74 12.01
CA VAL A 234 17.44 -15.20 12.43
C VAL A 234 17.83 -14.60 13.79
N ALA A 235 18.93 -15.09 14.34
CA ALA A 235 19.61 -14.44 15.45
C ALA A 235 20.53 -13.33 14.91
N ALA A 236 20.32 -12.10 15.37
CA ALA A 236 21.19 -11.00 15.00
C ALA A 236 22.63 -11.19 15.46
N GLY A 237 23.59 -10.59 14.75
CA GLY A 237 25.00 -10.64 15.06
C GLY A 237 25.66 -11.97 14.69
N PRO A 238 25.54 -12.43 13.44
CA PRO A 238 26.26 -13.61 12.99
C PRO A 238 27.77 -13.34 13.03
N GLU A 239 28.53 -14.38 13.35
CA GLU A 239 29.95 -14.40 13.01
C GLU A 239 30.08 -14.76 11.53
N TYR A 240 31.06 -14.16 10.85
CA TYR A 240 31.29 -14.40 9.43
C TYR A 240 32.77 -14.23 9.08
N THR A 241 33.17 -14.90 8.02
CA THR A 241 34.49 -14.80 7.43
C THR A 241 34.39 -14.60 5.92
N LYS A 242 35.54 -14.52 5.24
CA LYS A 242 35.59 -14.30 3.80
C LYS A 242 35.84 -15.60 3.05
N PHE A 243 35.23 -15.71 1.86
CA PHE A 243 35.54 -16.79 0.94
C PHE A 243 37.02 -16.80 0.57
N ALA A 244 37.60 -18.00 0.69
CA ALA A 244 38.99 -18.24 0.26
C ALA A 244 39.15 -18.15 -1.24
N ASP A 245 40.37 -17.91 -1.67
CA ASP A 245 40.76 -17.82 -3.08
C ASP A 245 41.02 -19.21 -3.67
N THR A 246 39.93 -19.92 -4.04
CA THR A 246 39.98 -21.19 -4.77
C THR A 246 39.60 -20.99 -6.25
N PRO A 247 39.92 -21.93 -7.13
CA PRO A 247 39.46 -21.88 -8.52
C PRO A 247 37.95 -21.75 -8.64
N THR A 248 37.19 -22.55 -7.87
CA THR A 248 35.72 -22.54 -7.86
C THR A 248 35.17 -21.20 -7.36
N ASN A 249 35.67 -20.67 -6.24
CA ASN A 249 35.21 -19.39 -5.70
C ASN A 249 35.56 -18.20 -6.61
N ARG A 250 36.66 -18.25 -7.38
CA ARG A 250 36.98 -17.28 -8.44
C ARG A 250 35.94 -17.33 -9.55
N GLU A 251 35.61 -18.54 -10.03
CA GLU A 251 34.60 -18.74 -11.07
C GLU A 251 33.22 -18.25 -10.62
N CYS A 252 32.87 -18.49 -9.36
CA CYS A 252 31.65 -17.97 -8.75
C CYS A 252 31.65 -16.45 -8.49
N GLY A 253 32.83 -15.81 -8.55
CA GLY A 253 32.99 -14.36 -8.27
C GLY A 253 32.81 -13.98 -6.81
N VAL A 254 33.03 -14.94 -5.88
CA VAL A 254 32.74 -14.73 -4.44
C VAL A 254 34.00 -14.51 -3.59
N VAL A 255 35.21 -14.61 -4.16
CA VAL A 255 36.47 -14.43 -3.42
C VAL A 255 36.45 -13.11 -2.65
N GLY A 256 36.68 -13.18 -1.33
CA GLY A 256 36.67 -12.01 -0.45
C GLY A 256 35.30 -11.52 -0.01
N LEU A 257 34.20 -12.04 -0.56
CA LEU A 257 32.87 -11.83 -0.01
C LEU A 257 32.68 -12.59 1.32
N CYS A 258 31.68 -12.21 2.09
CA CYS A 258 31.45 -12.75 3.42
C CYS A 258 30.43 -13.90 3.44
N TYR A 259 30.72 -14.93 4.23
CA TYR A 259 29.77 -15.98 4.55
C TYR A 259 29.68 -16.22 6.07
N VAL A 260 28.48 -16.66 6.52
CA VAL A 260 28.20 -16.94 7.94
C VAL A 260 28.97 -18.16 8.40
N THR A 261 29.65 -18.06 9.55
CA THR A 261 30.28 -19.19 10.25
C THR A 261 29.47 -19.62 11.47
N THR A 262 28.73 -18.71 12.07
CA THR A 262 27.85 -19.00 13.20
C THR A 262 26.75 -17.94 13.31
N TRP A 263 25.54 -18.34 13.69
CA TRP A 263 24.48 -17.42 14.05
C TRP A 263 24.53 -17.09 15.54
N GLY A 264 24.04 -15.90 15.94
CA GLY A 264 23.91 -15.54 17.33
C GLY A 264 22.92 -16.43 18.11
N PRO A 265 22.90 -16.36 19.44
CA PRO A 265 22.13 -17.29 20.27
C PRO A 265 20.64 -16.95 20.40
N LYS A 266 20.17 -15.80 19.89
CA LYS A 266 18.83 -15.29 20.14
C LYS A 266 18.13 -14.86 18.87
N TYR A 267 17.01 -15.51 18.57
CA TYR A 267 16.10 -15.13 17.49
C TYR A 267 15.51 -13.73 17.72
N ASN A 268 15.87 -12.75 16.92
CA ASN A 268 15.48 -11.34 17.11
C ASN A 268 15.64 -10.47 15.86
N HIS A 269 15.87 -11.04 14.68
CA HIS A 269 16.13 -10.28 13.45
C HIS A 269 15.47 -10.93 12.24
N ALA A 270 15.05 -10.10 11.27
CA ALA A 270 14.47 -10.55 10.02
C ALA A 270 15.39 -10.18 8.85
N LEU A 271 15.57 -11.11 7.92
CA LEU A 271 16.40 -10.97 6.72
C LEU A 271 15.64 -11.46 5.49
N THR A 272 16.12 -11.07 4.29
CA THR A 272 15.54 -11.49 3.02
C THR A 272 16.49 -12.39 2.26
N VAL A 273 16.07 -13.64 1.99
CA VAL A 273 16.78 -14.55 1.10
C VAL A 273 16.43 -14.15 -0.34
N CYS A 274 17.44 -13.78 -1.11
CA CYS A 274 17.29 -13.26 -2.46
C CYS A 274 18.00 -14.10 -3.53
N GLY A 275 18.56 -15.24 -3.16
CA GLY A 275 19.21 -16.13 -4.11
C GLY A 275 19.90 -17.32 -3.46
N TYR A 276 20.59 -18.06 -4.29
CA TYR A 276 21.44 -19.19 -3.90
C TYR A 276 22.59 -19.37 -4.90
N ASP A 277 23.67 -20.02 -4.47
CA ASP A 277 24.73 -20.53 -5.34
C ASP A 277 25.17 -21.91 -4.82
N ASP A 278 24.95 -22.96 -5.62
CA ASP A 278 25.26 -24.35 -5.29
C ASP A 278 26.74 -24.68 -5.42
N ARG A 279 27.52 -23.82 -6.09
CA ARG A 279 28.91 -24.08 -6.47
C ARG A 279 29.92 -23.59 -5.44
N VAL A 280 29.57 -22.56 -4.64
CA VAL A 280 30.50 -21.93 -3.68
C VAL A 280 31.01 -22.91 -2.64
N GLU A 281 32.27 -22.73 -2.22
CA GLU A 281 33.00 -23.64 -1.36
C GLU A 281 33.49 -22.98 -0.08
N PHE A 282 33.46 -23.74 1.02
CA PHE A 282 33.85 -23.30 2.36
C PHE A 282 34.83 -24.29 3.01
N ASP A 283 35.52 -23.84 4.05
CA ASP A 283 36.15 -24.68 5.09
C ASP A 283 35.43 -24.36 6.40
N LEU A 284 34.41 -25.17 6.76
CA LEU A 284 33.56 -24.91 7.91
C LEU A 284 34.04 -25.58 9.21
N ASP A 285 34.92 -26.58 9.10
CA ASP A 285 35.52 -27.26 10.24
C ASP A 285 36.99 -26.85 10.51
N SER A 286 37.50 -25.91 9.69
CA SER A 286 38.86 -25.36 9.80
C SER A 286 39.97 -26.41 9.71
N ASN A 287 39.75 -27.46 8.90
CA ASN A 287 40.73 -28.52 8.68
C ASN A 287 41.73 -28.21 7.57
N GLY A 288 41.53 -27.10 6.84
CA GLY A 288 42.35 -26.66 5.70
C GLY A 288 41.96 -27.29 4.37
N VAL A 289 40.92 -28.13 4.31
CA VAL A 289 40.35 -28.68 3.08
C VAL A 289 39.03 -27.93 2.81
N ILE A 290 38.93 -27.40 1.58
CA ILE A 290 37.77 -26.55 1.20
C ILE A 290 36.85 -27.34 0.29
N GLY A 291 35.53 -27.27 0.53
CA GLY A 291 34.52 -27.81 -0.37
C GLY A 291 34.23 -29.30 -0.18
N GLU A 292 34.41 -29.82 1.03
CA GLU A 292 34.07 -31.21 1.38
C GLU A 292 32.55 -31.40 1.41
N LYS A 293 31.98 -31.96 0.31
CA LYS A 293 30.52 -32.10 0.12
C LYS A 293 29.83 -32.91 1.21
N ASP A 294 30.48 -33.95 1.68
CA ASP A 294 29.99 -34.82 2.75
C ASP A 294 29.94 -34.11 4.11
N LYS A 295 30.67 -33.00 4.26
CA LYS A 295 30.62 -32.15 5.45
C LYS A 295 29.69 -30.93 5.29
N GLY A 296 29.04 -30.79 4.13
CA GLY A 296 28.14 -29.67 3.82
C GLY A 296 28.88 -28.35 3.58
N GLU A 297 30.08 -28.42 3.02
CA GLU A 297 30.96 -27.28 2.73
C GLU A 297 30.79 -26.73 1.33
N THR A 298 29.64 -27.00 0.71
CA THR A 298 29.28 -26.46 -0.60
C THR A 298 27.88 -25.91 -0.59
N GLY A 299 27.68 -24.83 -1.35
CA GLY A 299 26.40 -24.20 -1.57
C GLY A 299 25.91 -23.30 -0.45
N ALA A 300 25.30 -22.19 -0.81
CA ALA A 300 24.79 -21.18 0.11
C ALA A 300 23.55 -20.46 -0.38
N TRP A 301 22.75 -19.96 0.59
CA TRP A 301 21.78 -18.92 0.35
C TRP A 301 22.46 -17.55 0.25
N ILE A 302 21.91 -16.67 -0.61
CA ILE A 302 22.31 -15.27 -0.72
C ILE A 302 21.27 -14.45 0.04
N ILE A 303 21.73 -13.68 1.04
CA ILE A 303 20.85 -13.02 2.01
C ILE A 303 21.14 -11.54 2.04
N ALA A 304 20.10 -10.72 1.94
CA ALA A 304 20.14 -9.28 2.10
C ALA A 304 19.77 -8.87 3.52
N ASN A 305 20.58 -7.97 4.10
CA ASN A 305 20.36 -7.37 5.40
C ASN A 305 20.06 -5.87 5.27
N SER A 306 19.44 -5.30 6.28
CA SER A 306 19.08 -3.88 6.38
C SER A 306 20.03 -3.07 7.31
N TRP A 307 21.31 -3.41 7.32
CA TRP A 307 22.34 -2.73 8.11
C TRP A 307 23.32 -1.90 7.28
N GLY A 308 22.86 -1.50 6.08
CA GLY A 308 23.61 -0.65 5.17
C GLY A 308 24.72 -1.38 4.42
N GLN A 309 25.28 -0.68 3.45
CA GLN A 309 26.33 -1.21 2.57
C GLN A 309 27.69 -1.39 3.29
N GLY A 310 27.88 -0.81 4.46
CA GLY A 310 29.08 -1.01 5.28
C GLY A 310 29.16 -2.36 6.00
N TRP A 311 28.07 -3.14 6.01
CA TRP A 311 28.01 -4.43 6.67
C TRP A 311 28.31 -5.58 5.69
N ALA A 312 29.13 -6.56 6.13
CA ALA A 312 29.51 -7.76 5.39
C ALA A 312 29.98 -7.43 3.92
N SER A 313 29.33 -7.98 2.93
CA SER A 313 29.62 -7.74 1.50
C SER A 313 28.59 -6.77 0.92
N ASN A 314 28.71 -5.47 1.20
CA ASN A 314 27.75 -4.44 0.79
C ASN A 314 26.31 -4.70 1.23
N GLY A 315 26.13 -5.21 2.46
CA GLY A 315 24.84 -5.56 3.03
C GLY A 315 24.33 -6.95 2.63
N ILE A 316 25.10 -7.70 1.90
CA ILE A 316 24.81 -9.09 1.49
C ILE A 316 25.72 -10.04 2.24
N ILE A 317 25.20 -11.20 2.60
CA ILE A 317 25.97 -12.30 3.19
C ILE A 317 25.54 -13.63 2.59
N TYR A 318 26.49 -14.53 2.45
CA TYR A 318 26.20 -15.91 2.07
C TYR A 318 26.01 -16.75 3.33
N CYS A 319 25.00 -17.62 3.33
CA CYS A 319 24.76 -18.56 4.41
C CYS A 319 24.88 -19.99 3.91
N PRO A 320 25.92 -20.73 4.31
CA PRO A 320 26.05 -22.14 3.96
C PRO A 320 24.76 -22.90 4.27
N TYR A 321 24.32 -23.78 3.39
CA TYR A 321 23.08 -24.56 3.59
C TYR A 321 23.09 -25.32 4.90
N LYS A 322 24.25 -25.78 5.33
CA LYS A 322 24.47 -26.42 6.63
C LYS A 322 23.98 -25.60 7.81
N TYR A 323 23.98 -24.26 7.69
CA TYR A 323 23.61 -23.35 8.77
C TYR A 323 22.16 -22.86 8.69
N THR A 324 21.37 -23.43 7.80
CA THR A 324 19.92 -23.12 7.70
C THR A 324 19.16 -23.36 9.02
N TYR A 325 19.70 -24.20 9.92
CA TYR A 325 19.11 -24.56 11.21
C TYR A 325 19.67 -23.86 12.42
N CYS A 326 20.79 -23.21 12.29
CA CYS A 326 21.48 -22.61 13.43
C CYS A 326 20.76 -21.37 13.97
N VAL A 327 19.45 -21.27 13.74
CA VAL A 327 18.67 -20.13 14.14
C VAL A 327 17.83 -20.48 15.36
N GLY A 328 18.32 -19.98 16.51
CA GLY A 328 17.64 -20.04 17.78
C GLY A 328 17.89 -21.33 18.55
N LEU A 329 18.44 -21.20 19.72
CA LEU A 329 18.69 -22.26 20.70
C LEU A 329 17.45 -23.01 21.17
N SER A 330 16.26 -22.67 20.68
CA SER A 330 14.98 -23.28 21.02
C SER A 330 14.46 -24.27 19.99
N GLY A 331 15.25 -24.61 18.94
CA GLY A 331 14.80 -25.48 17.87
C GLY A 331 13.80 -24.81 16.91
N ALA A 332 13.71 -23.47 16.96
CA ALA A 332 12.94 -22.74 15.98
C ALA A 332 13.70 -22.74 14.66
N THR A 333 13.14 -23.40 13.67
CA THR A 333 13.54 -23.28 12.28
C THR A 333 13.35 -21.84 11.80
N TRP A 334 14.10 -21.43 10.78
CA TRP A 334 13.74 -20.28 9.96
C TRP A 334 12.29 -20.46 9.54
N ASP A 335 11.39 -19.58 9.96
CA ASP A 335 9.99 -19.62 9.58
C ASP A 335 9.82 -18.84 8.27
N PRO A 336 10.16 -19.43 7.10
CA PRO A 336 10.24 -18.72 5.85
C PRO A 336 8.85 -18.31 5.38
N ALA A 337 8.73 -17.04 5.05
CA ALA A 337 7.49 -16.48 4.55
C ALA A 337 7.74 -15.67 3.27
N PHE A 338 6.76 -15.66 2.40
CA PHE A 338 6.81 -14.91 1.15
C PHE A 338 5.52 -14.17 0.87
N TYR A 339 5.62 -13.05 0.18
CA TYR A 339 4.49 -12.41 -0.45
C TYR A 339 4.34 -12.88 -1.90
N HIS A 340 3.13 -12.72 -2.39
CA HIS A 340 2.83 -12.76 -3.80
C HIS A 340 2.06 -11.49 -4.13
N ALA A 341 2.56 -10.68 -5.06
CA ALA A 341 1.90 -9.44 -5.43
C ALA A 341 0.51 -9.71 -6.04
N ARG A 342 -0.44 -8.81 -5.83
CA ARG A 342 -1.74 -8.85 -6.49
C ARG A 342 -1.59 -8.44 -7.96
N LYS A 343 -1.96 -9.35 -8.87
CA LYS A 343 -1.93 -9.10 -10.31
C LYS A 343 -3.08 -8.18 -10.71
N ASN A 344 -2.78 -7.17 -11.55
CA ASN A 344 -3.77 -6.26 -12.13
C ASN A 344 -4.71 -5.61 -11.09
N TYR A 345 -4.22 -5.45 -9.87
CA TYR A 345 -5.02 -4.89 -8.79
C TYR A 345 -5.18 -3.38 -8.94
N ARG A 346 -6.38 -2.92 -8.73
CA ARG A 346 -6.72 -1.51 -8.49
C ARG A 346 -7.80 -1.43 -7.41
N PRO A 347 -7.79 -0.40 -6.56
CA PRO A 347 -8.90 -0.15 -5.66
C PRO A 347 -10.15 0.24 -6.46
N LEU A 348 -11.26 -0.43 -6.17
CA LEU A 348 -12.56 -0.18 -6.80
C LEU A 348 -13.49 0.63 -5.91
N ARG A 349 -13.36 0.47 -4.59
CA ARG A 349 -14.13 1.21 -3.60
C ARG A 349 -13.25 1.56 -2.42
N THR A 350 -13.26 2.82 -2.03
CA THR A 350 -12.45 3.31 -0.91
C THR A 350 -13.29 4.20 -0.01
N ILE A 351 -12.82 4.40 1.22
CA ILE A 351 -13.33 5.45 2.09
C ILE A 351 -12.29 6.54 2.27
N LYS A 352 -12.72 7.78 2.21
CA LYS A 352 -11.93 8.98 2.52
C LYS A 352 -12.46 9.60 3.80
N LEU A 353 -11.59 9.93 4.73
CA LEU A 353 -11.93 10.44 6.04
C LEU A 353 -11.11 11.69 6.36
N LEU A 354 -11.74 12.66 6.99
CA LEU A 354 -11.09 13.77 7.67
C LEU A 354 -11.50 13.75 9.12
N MET A 355 -10.59 13.43 10.03
CA MET A 355 -10.86 13.25 11.45
C MET A 355 -9.67 13.56 12.32
N ASP A 356 -9.91 13.82 13.59
CA ASP A 356 -8.88 13.87 14.62
C ASP A 356 -9.21 12.92 15.78
N TYR A 357 -8.20 12.59 16.55
CA TYR A 357 -8.34 11.98 17.87
C TYR A 357 -7.05 12.15 18.66
N SER A 358 -7.16 12.66 19.88
CA SER A 358 -5.98 13.04 20.67
C SER A 358 -5.16 11.85 21.22
N HIS A 359 -5.73 10.64 21.19
CA HIS A 359 -5.12 9.42 21.75
C HIS A 359 -5.28 8.24 20.78
N ARG A 360 -4.65 8.32 19.58
CA ARG A 360 -4.80 7.31 18.53
C ARG A 360 -4.65 5.85 18.97
N PRO A 361 -3.84 5.50 20.01
CA PRO A 361 -3.77 4.12 20.51
C PRO A 361 -5.04 3.61 21.21
N GLU A 362 -6.01 4.47 21.45
CA GLU A 362 -7.25 4.14 22.15
C GLU A 362 -8.41 3.81 21.22
N ILE A 363 -8.27 3.99 19.90
CA ILE A 363 -9.33 3.80 18.92
C ILE A 363 -9.06 2.61 17.99
N LEU A 364 -10.14 2.01 17.51
CA LEU A 364 -10.17 1.03 16.44
C LEU A 364 -11.10 1.55 15.35
N LEU A 365 -10.57 1.73 14.15
CA LEU A 365 -11.35 2.15 12.99
C LEU A 365 -11.85 0.93 12.24
N GLY A 366 -13.03 1.04 11.62
CA GLY A 366 -13.55 -0.01 10.78
C GLY A 366 -14.62 0.45 9.82
N ALA A 367 -14.93 -0.39 8.86
CA ALA A 367 -16.02 -0.19 7.91
C ALA A 367 -16.87 -1.42 7.75
N GLY A 368 -18.10 -1.21 7.29
CA GLY A 368 -19.01 -2.30 7.01
C GLY A 368 -19.93 -1.99 5.85
N ILE A 369 -20.53 -3.02 5.30
CA ILE A 369 -21.47 -2.93 4.17
C ILE A 369 -22.71 -3.79 4.45
N ALA A 370 -23.87 -3.31 4.02
CA ALA A 370 -25.10 -4.08 3.95
C ALA A 370 -25.76 -3.90 2.60
N GLN A 371 -26.34 -4.98 2.05
CA GLN A 371 -27.16 -4.91 0.84
C GLN A 371 -28.51 -4.26 1.12
N ASP A 372 -29.06 -4.51 2.31
CA ASP A 372 -30.27 -3.85 2.77
C ASP A 372 -29.96 -2.40 3.17
N THR A 373 -30.47 -1.45 2.40
CA THR A 373 -30.27 -0.02 2.67
C THR A 373 -30.98 0.49 3.92
N THR A 374 -31.92 -0.30 4.48
CA THR A 374 -32.61 0.01 5.75
C THR A 374 -31.87 -0.53 6.97
N ALA A 375 -30.82 -1.36 6.75
CA ALA A 375 -30.06 -1.97 7.82
C ALA A 375 -29.51 -0.92 8.80
N THR A 376 -29.58 -1.19 10.09
CA THR A 376 -29.03 -0.34 11.16
C THR A 376 -27.61 -0.74 11.54
N LYS A 377 -27.14 -1.91 11.06
CA LYS A 377 -25.79 -2.44 11.25
C LYS A 377 -25.31 -3.12 9.96
N PRO A 378 -24.01 -3.23 9.76
CA PRO A 378 -23.48 -3.91 8.57
C PRO A 378 -23.78 -5.42 8.59
N GLU A 379 -23.93 -6.01 7.40
CA GLU A 379 -23.97 -7.47 7.20
C GLU A 379 -22.56 -8.05 7.22
N GLU A 380 -21.63 -7.36 6.57
CA GLU A 380 -20.19 -7.68 6.57
C GLU A 380 -19.39 -6.48 7.02
N SER A 381 -18.30 -6.71 7.73
CA SER A 381 -17.46 -5.62 8.23
C SER A 381 -16.00 -6.02 8.37
N THR A 382 -15.13 -5.02 8.41
CA THR A 382 -13.70 -5.17 8.64
C THR A 382 -13.20 -4.09 9.58
N ALA A 383 -12.31 -4.50 10.50
CA ALA A 383 -11.59 -3.56 11.35
C ALA A 383 -10.24 -3.24 10.71
N PHE A 384 -9.84 -1.99 10.77
CA PHE A 384 -8.55 -1.54 10.28
C PHE A 384 -7.49 -1.67 11.36
N ALA A 385 -7.19 -2.92 11.71
CA ALA A 385 -6.29 -3.28 12.82
C ALA A 385 -4.86 -2.70 12.68
N HIS A 386 -4.43 -2.43 11.45
CA HIS A 386 -3.14 -1.83 11.14
C HIS A 386 -2.99 -0.36 11.60
N PHE A 387 -4.07 0.28 12.05
CA PHE A 387 -4.00 1.56 12.75
C PHE A 387 -4.06 1.42 14.27
N ASN A 388 -4.04 0.22 14.77
CA ASN A 388 -3.97 -0.07 16.20
C ASN A 388 -2.55 0.04 16.74
N TYR A 389 -1.85 1.09 16.36
CA TYR A 389 -0.55 1.31 16.93
C TYR A 389 -0.66 1.56 18.44
N THR A 390 -0.34 0.53 19.21
CA THR A 390 -0.15 0.62 20.65
C THR A 390 1.29 1.02 20.99
N GLY A 391 1.97 1.73 20.07
CA GLY A 391 3.36 2.07 20.24
C GLY A 391 3.66 2.41 21.66
N SER A 392 4.75 1.87 22.17
CA SER A 392 5.28 2.33 23.43
C SER A 392 5.69 3.79 23.25
N ALA A 393 4.73 4.71 23.44
CA ALA A 393 5.15 5.96 24.00
C ALA A 393 6.08 5.59 25.15
N LYS A 394 7.27 6.15 25.20
CA LYS A 394 8.08 6.02 26.39
C LYS A 394 7.14 6.17 27.57
N GLU A 395 7.03 5.12 28.39
CA GLU A 395 6.30 5.14 29.67
C GLU A 395 4.76 5.15 29.65
N GLY A 396 4.13 4.52 28.65
CA GLY A 396 2.68 4.22 28.73
C GLY A 396 1.75 5.41 28.50
N SER A 397 2.23 6.55 27.96
CA SER A 397 1.37 7.62 27.50
C SER A 397 0.60 7.18 26.26
N THR A 398 -0.72 7.34 26.28
CA THR A 398 -1.59 7.15 25.12
C THR A 398 -1.90 8.46 24.41
N GLU A 399 -1.38 9.58 24.90
CA GLU A 399 -1.59 10.95 24.39
C GLU A 399 -0.80 11.21 23.11
N ILE A 400 -1.06 10.40 22.08
CA ILE A 400 -0.46 10.54 20.76
C ILE A 400 -1.59 10.88 19.79
N PRO A 401 -1.66 12.12 19.27
CA PRO A 401 -2.70 12.49 18.30
C PRO A 401 -2.55 11.71 16.99
N MET A 402 -3.56 11.73 16.14
CA MET A 402 -3.53 10.97 14.89
C MET A 402 -2.37 11.37 13.98
N LEU A 403 -2.07 12.66 13.86
CA LEU A 403 -0.92 13.16 13.09
C LEU A 403 0.41 12.91 13.79
N GLY A 404 0.40 12.53 15.08
CA GLY A 404 1.60 12.20 15.84
C GLY A 404 2.53 13.38 16.06
N ARG A 405 3.81 13.05 16.29
CA ARG A 405 4.88 14.01 16.54
C ARG A 405 5.66 14.30 15.25
N TRP A 406 5.85 15.59 14.98
CA TRP A 406 6.71 16.11 13.93
C TRP A 406 7.93 16.79 14.55
N ALA A 407 8.83 17.33 13.75
CA ALA A 407 10.03 17.99 14.26
C ALA A 407 9.73 19.23 15.15
N ASP A 408 8.62 19.89 14.92
CA ASP A 408 8.14 21.08 15.65
C ASP A 408 7.16 20.75 16.79
N GLY A 409 6.82 19.48 17.00
CA GLY A 409 5.96 19.05 18.10
C GLY A 409 4.85 18.10 17.70
N TYR A 410 3.88 17.91 18.63
CA TYR A 410 2.68 17.12 18.37
C TYR A 410 1.65 17.93 17.60
N HIS A 411 1.05 17.30 16.59
CA HIS A 411 0.04 17.88 15.70
C HIS A 411 -1.35 17.32 15.99
N TYR A 412 -2.28 18.19 16.33
CA TYR A 412 -3.65 17.84 16.75
C TYR A 412 -4.72 18.21 15.73
N GLU A 413 -4.34 18.84 14.61
CA GLU A 413 -5.25 19.18 13.54
C GLU A 413 -5.82 17.90 12.88
N PRO A 414 -6.98 18.02 12.19
CA PRO A 414 -7.59 16.88 11.53
C PRO A 414 -6.69 16.24 10.47
N MET A 415 -6.63 14.92 10.48
CA MET A 415 -5.91 14.08 9.54
C MET A 415 -6.83 13.60 8.43
N GLU A 416 -6.40 13.74 7.18
CA GLU A 416 -7.03 13.09 6.03
C GLU A 416 -6.37 11.74 5.77
N LEU A 417 -7.21 10.69 5.65
CA LEU A 417 -6.76 9.31 5.44
C LEU A 417 -7.72 8.54 4.54
N GLY A 418 -7.29 7.38 4.05
CA GLY A 418 -8.08 6.53 3.19
C GLY A 418 -7.85 5.04 3.40
N TYR A 419 -8.94 4.27 3.19
CA TYR A 419 -8.90 2.82 3.24
C TYR A 419 -9.49 2.20 2.00
N ASP A 420 -8.93 1.06 1.63
CA ASP A 420 -9.42 0.21 0.56
C ASP A 420 -10.54 -0.71 1.06
N LEU A 421 -11.72 -0.55 0.49
CA LEU A 421 -12.92 -1.35 0.79
C LEU A 421 -13.26 -2.34 -0.33
N THR A 422 -12.40 -2.50 -1.33
CA THR A 422 -12.67 -3.33 -2.51
C THR A 422 -12.99 -4.77 -2.12
N ASP A 423 -12.17 -5.38 -1.25
CA ASP A 423 -12.39 -6.76 -0.81
C ASP A 423 -13.66 -6.91 0.03
N LEU A 424 -13.96 -5.92 0.87
CA LEU A 424 -15.19 -5.90 1.67
C LEU A 424 -16.43 -5.84 0.79
N SER A 425 -16.39 -5.11 -0.32
CA SER A 425 -17.51 -4.94 -1.24
C SER A 425 -17.68 -6.11 -2.23
N ALA A 426 -16.70 -6.99 -2.35
CA ALA A 426 -16.66 -8.04 -3.38
C ALA A 426 -17.80 -9.07 -3.27
N GLY A 427 -18.33 -9.30 -2.06
CA GLY A 427 -19.41 -10.25 -1.81
C GLY A 427 -20.82 -9.71 -2.07
N PHE A 428 -20.96 -8.42 -2.41
CA PHE A 428 -22.25 -7.75 -2.58
C PHE A 428 -22.61 -7.52 -4.05
N ASP A 429 -23.93 -7.43 -4.33
CA ASP A 429 -24.43 -7.03 -5.64
C ASP A 429 -24.27 -5.50 -5.82
N ARG A 430 -23.15 -5.13 -6.43
CA ARG A 430 -22.77 -3.73 -6.64
C ARG A 430 -23.55 -3.02 -7.74
N THR A 431 -24.43 -3.73 -8.44
CA THR A 431 -25.40 -3.12 -9.36
C THR A 431 -26.60 -2.54 -8.64
N LYS A 432 -26.73 -2.81 -7.34
CA LYS A 432 -27.78 -2.30 -6.46
C LYS A 432 -27.19 -1.36 -5.41
N PRO A 433 -28.01 -0.46 -4.83
CA PRO A 433 -27.57 0.38 -3.73
C PRO A 433 -27.05 -0.45 -2.56
N LEU A 434 -25.96 0.05 -1.97
CA LEU A 434 -25.30 -0.55 -0.79
C LEU A 434 -25.22 0.47 0.32
N LYS A 435 -25.62 0.09 1.53
CA LYS A 435 -25.38 0.91 2.72
C LYS A 435 -23.98 0.65 3.23
N ASN A 436 -23.17 1.71 3.28
CA ASN A 436 -21.81 1.68 3.77
C ASN A 436 -21.77 2.33 5.15
N PHE A 437 -21.03 1.70 6.05
CA PHE A 437 -20.85 2.15 7.42
C PHE A 437 -19.37 2.44 7.66
N PHE A 438 -19.12 3.47 8.45
CA PHE A 438 -17.83 3.69 9.08
C PHE A 438 -18.05 3.78 10.58
N TYR A 439 -17.17 3.12 11.35
CA TYR A 439 -17.27 3.12 12.79
C TYR A 439 -15.91 3.31 13.46
N ILE A 440 -15.96 3.89 14.65
CA ILE A 440 -14.82 4.03 15.54
C ILE A 440 -15.21 3.42 16.88
N ASP A 441 -14.51 2.36 17.27
CA ASP A 441 -14.64 1.76 18.59
C ASP A 441 -13.53 2.28 19.50
N THR A 442 -13.87 2.69 20.70
CA THR A 442 -12.93 3.22 21.68
C THR A 442 -12.68 2.25 22.81
N LYS A 443 -11.45 2.19 23.34
CA LYS A 443 -11.15 1.40 24.52
C LYS A 443 -11.97 1.92 25.72
N TYR A 444 -12.33 1.02 26.62
CA TYR A 444 -13.08 1.40 27.84
C TYR A 444 -12.29 2.40 28.70
N SER A 445 -10.98 2.26 28.75
CA SER A 445 -10.09 3.17 29.46
C SER A 445 -9.78 4.44 28.68
N SER A 446 -10.41 4.66 27.51
CA SER A 446 -10.14 5.81 26.65
C SER A 446 -10.39 7.13 27.35
N LYS A 447 -9.46 8.05 27.18
CA LYS A 447 -9.47 9.41 27.73
C LYS A 447 -9.42 10.46 26.64
N GLY A 448 -9.07 10.05 25.43
CA GLY A 448 -8.94 10.92 24.28
C GLY A 448 -10.26 11.54 23.85
N SER A 449 -10.18 12.50 22.96
CA SER A 449 -11.32 13.15 22.31
C SER A 449 -10.98 13.45 20.88
N GLY A 450 -11.99 13.53 20.04
CA GLY A 450 -11.82 13.87 18.63
C GLY A 450 -13.16 13.85 17.90
N ASN A 451 -13.10 14.14 16.61
CA ASN A 451 -14.26 14.30 15.77
C ASN A 451 -14.03 13.68 14.38
N ILE A 452 -15.13 13.27 13.75
CA ILE A 452 -15.19 13.02 12.30
C ILE A 452 -15.76 14.30 11.68
N TYR A 453 -14.98 14.96 10.83
CA TYR A 453 -15.36 16.19 10.14
C TYR A 453 -15.98 15.92 8.78
N LYS A 454 -15.39 14.97 8.03
CA LYS A 454 -15.86 14.55 6.71
C LYS A 454 -15.60 13.07 6.51
N ALA A 455 -16.49 12.44 5.79
CA ALA A 455 -16.32 11.08 5.31
C ALA A 455 -16.98 10.95 3.93
N SER A 456 -16.38 10.17 3.04
CA SER A 456 -16.92 9.89 1.71
C SER A 456 -16.56 8.47 1.30
N ILE A 457 -17.48 7.78 0.63
CA ILE A 457 -17.13 6.60 -0.18
C ILE A 457 -16.77 7.11 -1.58
N ILE A 458 -15.64 6.63 -2.10
CA ILE A 458 -15.25 6.92 -3.48
C ILE A 458 -15.28 5.61 -4.26
N ASP A 459 -16.11 5.59 -5.29
CA ASP A 459 -16.33 4.42 -6.14
C ASP A 459 -15.59 4.61 -7.47
N TYR A 460 -14.62 3.75 -7.73
CA TYR A 460 -13.79 3.73 -8.94
C TYR A 460 -14.17 2.61 -9.91
N GLU A 461 -15.22 1.86 -9.60
CA GLU A 461 -15.58 0.70 -10.41
C GLU A 461 -16.07 1.12 -11.81
N PHE A 462 -16.91 2.14 -11.85
CA PHE A 462 -17.56 2.62 -13.05
C PHE A 462 -16.90 3.88 -13.63
N ASP A 463 -16.20 4.66 -12.81
CA ASP A 463 -15.40 5.80 -13.25
C ASP A 463 -13.99 5.76 -12.64
N ARG A 464 -12.97 5.72 -13.48
CA ARG A 464 -11.56 5.67 -13.02
C ARG A 464 -11.13 6.91 -12.23
N GLN A 465 -11.81 8.03 -12.38
CA GLN A 465 -11.57 9.24 -11.58
C GLN A 465 -12.24 9.16 -10.19
N GLY A 466 -13.14 8.18 -10.03
CA GLY A 466 -13.90 7.97 -8.81
C GLY A 466 -15.12 8.88 -8.68
N VAL A 467 -16.22 8.30 -8.24
CA VAL A 467 -17.44 9.03 -7.88
C VAL A 467 -17.48 9.14 -6.37
N GLU A 468 -17.36 10.36 -5.86
CA GLU A 468 -17.38 10.63 -4.43
C GLU A 468 -18.82 10.76 -3.90
N VAL A 469 -19.18 9.89 -2.94
CA VAL A 469 -20.47 9.90 -2.25
C VAL A 469 -20.25 10.29 -0.80
N PRO A 470 -20.52 11.55 -0.41
CA PRO A 470 -20.26 12.02 0.93
C PRO A 470 -21.26 11.44 1.94
N PHE A 471 -20.79 11.14 3.14
CA PHE A 471 -21.68 10.98 4.30
C PHE A 471 -22.25 12.35 4.63
N ARG A 472 -23.58 12.44 4.67
CA ARG A 472 -24.26 13.70 5.01
C ARG A 472 -24.27 13.84 6.53
N ILE A 473 -23.15 14.29 7.07
CA ILE A 473 -22.93 14.49 8.50
C ILE A 473 -22.47 15.93 8.74
N ASP A 474 -22.91 16.48 9.87
CA ASP A 474 -22.19 17.56 10.54
C ASP A 474 -20.97 16.95 11.27
N THR A 475 -20.17 17.77 11.93
CA THR A 475 -19.07 17.26 12.77
C THR A 475 -19.61 16.30 13.83
N VAL A 476 -19.13 15.05 13.81
CA VAL A 476 -19.55 13.98 14.72
C VAL A 476 -18.47 13.76 15.78
N ALA A 477 -18.81 14.02 17.05
CA ALA A 477 -17.92 13.74 18.16
C ALA A 477 -17.75 12.23 18.38
N ILE A 478 -16.51 11.79 18.57
CA ILE A 478 -16.18 10.40 18.83
C ILE A 478 -16.52 10.05 20.27
N LEU A 479 -17.35 9.04 20.45
CA LEU A 479 -17.79 8.56 21.76
C LEU A 479 -16.66 7.79 22.45
N ASN A 480 -16.49 8.05 23.75
CA ASN A 480 -15.43 7.45 24.56
C ASN A 480 -15.92 6.32 25.47
N ARG A 481 -14.98 5.71 26.19
CA ARG A 481 -15.22 4.74 27.27
C ARG A 481 -15.91 3.46 26.81
N GLY A 482 -15.37 2.82 25.78
CA GLY A 482 -15.87 1.56 25.24
C GLY A 482 -17.15 1.72 24.43
N LYS A 483 -17.39 2.91 23.87
CA LYS A 483 -18.51 3.17 22.97
C LYS A 483 -18.06 3.14 21.51
N THR A 484 -19.03 2.87 20.65
CA THR A 484 -18.86 2.91 19.20
C THR A 484 -19.54 4.16 18.64
N THR A 485 -18.79 4.92 17.84
CA THR A 485 -19.33 5.98 16.98
C THR A 485 -19.50 5.41 15.59
N MET A 486 -20.69 5.48 15.01
CA MET A 486 -20.98 4.94 13.69
C MET A 486 -21.73 5.95 12.83
N ILE A 487 -21.31 6.06 11.58
CA ILE A 487 -21.97 6.84 10.53
C ILE A 487 -22.24 5.94 9.34
N SER A 488 -23.23 6.28 8.52
CA SER A 488 -23.57 5.50 7.34
C SER A 488 -24.00 6.35 6.15
N VAL A 489 -23.82 5.81 4.95
CA VAL A 489 -24.27 6.41 3.69
C VAL A 489 -24.74 5.32 2.74
N ILE A 490 -25.77 5.61 1.95
CA ILE A 490 -26.21 4.74 0.85
C ILE A 490 -25.43 5.17 -0.41
N VAL A 491 -24.65 4.24 -0.93
CA VAL A 491 -23.95 4.39 -2.22
C VAL A 491 -24.84 3.76 -3.29
N PRO A 492 -25.23 4.50 -4.33
CA PRO A 492 -25.98 3.96 -5.46
C PRO A 492 -25.26 2.75 -6.08
N GLY A 493 -26.00 1.80 -6.64
CA GLY A 493 -25.46 0.58 -7.21
C GLY A 493 -24.56 0.85 -8.42
N GLU A 494 -25.13 0.93 -9.60
CA GLU A 494 -24.41 1.48 -10.75
C GLU A 494 -24.31 2.99 -10.53
N GLN A 495 -23.08 3.50 -10.45
CA GLN A 495 -22.85 4.90 -10.12
C GLN A 495 -23.40 5.85 -11.18
N ALA A 496 -23.69 7.08 -10.75
CA ALA A 496 -24.06 8.16 -11.63
C ALA A 496 -22.89 8.48 -12.57
N TYR A 497 -23.01 8.04 -13.81
CA TYR A 497 -21.98 8.34 -14.82
C TYR A 497 -22.01 9.80 -15.22
N LYS A 498 -20.84 10.36 -15.44
CA LYS A 498 -20.69 11.71 -15.97
C LYS A 498 -20.91 11.72 -17.50
N PRO A 499 -21.30 12.86 -18.05
CA PRO A 499 -21.31 13.05 -19.51
C PRO A 499 -19.91 12.87 -20.08
N LEU A 500 -19.85 12.38 -21.34
CA LEU A 500 -18.60 12.09 -22.03
C LEU A 500 -18.38 13.08 -23.19
N ASN A 501 -17.14 13.22 -23.58
CA ASN A 501 -16.73 13.90 -24.82
C ASN A 501 -17.37 15.29 -25.02
N LEU A 502 -17.38 16.13 -23.94
CA LEU A 502 -17.80 17.51 -24.07
C LEU A 502 -16.86 18.23 -25.05
N VAL A 503 -17.46 18.84 -26.07
CA VAL A 503 -16.79 19.68 -27.07
C VAL A 503 -17.53 21.00 -27.23
N LEU A 504 -16.80 22.04 -27.63
CA LEU A 504 -17.36 23.31 -28.09
C LEU A 504 -17.29 23.30 -29.61
N ARG A 505 -18.43 23.58 -30.26
CA ARG A 505 -18.55 23.71 -31.71
C ARG A 505 -18.31 25.15 -32.17
N ASP A 506 -18.03 25.33 -33.44
CA ASP A 506 -17.80 26.63 -34.05
C ASP A 506 -18.99 27.59 -33.94
N ASP A 507 -20.21 27.06 -33.81
CA ASP A 507 -21.46 27.80 -33.62
C ASP A 507 -21.76 28.17 -32.16
N MET A 508 -20.75 28.18 -31.31
CA MET A 508 -20.86 28.46 -29.87
C MET A 508 -21.74 27.46 -29.10
N THR A 509 -21.89 26.25 -29.62
CA THR A 509 -22.68 25.21 -28.97
C THR A 509 -21.80 24.20 -28.25
N LEU A 510 -22.04 24.03 -26.96
CA LEU A 510 -21.52 22.90 -26.16
C LEU A 510 -22.28 21.64 -26.58
N GLN A 511 -21.57 20.58 -26.90
CA GLN A 511 -22.13 19.27 -27.18
C GLN A 511 -21.42 18.21 -26.38
N TRP A 512 -22.17 17.24 -25.84
CA TRP A 512 -21.62 16.10 -25.10
C TRP A 512 -22.34 14.82 -25.50
N GLU A 513 -21.77 13.71 -25.11
CA GLU A 513 -22.40 12.40 -25.21
C GLU A 513 -23.09 12.05 -23.88
N ALA A 514 -24.20 11.33 -23.99
CA ALA A 514 -24.89 10.81 -22.82
C ALA A 514 -23.94 9.92 -21.98
N PRO A 515 -24.14 9.90 -20.64
CA PRO A 515 -23.45 8.95 -19.79
C PRO A 515 -23.66 7.51 -20.25
N GLN A 516 -22.73 6.64 -19.87
CA GLN A 516 -22.94 5.21 -19.98
C GLN A 516 -24.18 4.79 -19.19
N LYS A 517 -24.72 3.60 -19.45
CA LYS A 517 -25.92 3.12 -18.79
C LYS A 517 -25.73 3.05 -17.26
N SER A 518 -26.63 3.66 -16.52
CA SER A 518 -26.71 3.61 -15.06
C SER A 518 -28.05 3.01 -14.62
N CYS A 519 -28.12 2.39 -13.44
CA CYS A 519 -29.38 1.97 -12.83
C CYS A 519 -30.19 3.15 -12.32
N LEU A 520 -29.58 4.33 -12.19
CA LEU A 520 -30.24 5.54 -11.74
C LEU A 520 -31.01 6.20 -12.88
N LYS A 521 -32.12 6.84 -12.53
CA LYS A 521 -32.93 7.58 -13.49
C LYS A 521 -32.27 8.92 -13.80
N LEU A 522 -31.75 9.05 -15.02
CA LEU A 522 -31.24 10.31 -15.56
C LEU A 522 -32.40 11.31 -15.71
N THR A 523 -32.28 12.47 -15.09
CA THR A 523 -33.31 13.52 -15.11
C THR A 523 -32.92 14.70 -16.00
N GLY A 524 -31.63 14.93 -16.22
CA GLY A 524 -31.13 16.02 -17.03
C GLY A 524 -29.62 16.21 -16.94
N TYR A 525 -29.21 17.42 -17.30
CA TYR A 525 -27.82 17.85 -17.20
C TYR A 525 -27.74 19.26 -16.63
N THR A 526 -26.69 19.51 -15.86
CA THR A 526 -26.35 20.84 -15.36
C THR A 526 -25.07 21.31 -16.03
N ILE A 527 -25.09 22.50 -16.58
CA ILE A 527 -23.98 23.16 -17.26
C ILE A 527 -23.31 24.12 -16.29
N TYR A 528 -21.99 24.05 -16.21
CA TYR A 528 -21.17 24.89 -15.36
C TYR A 528 -20.26 25.79 -16.18
N ASN A 529 -20.07 27.02 -15.74
CA ASN A 529 -18.95 27.87 -16.13
C ASN A 529 -18.05 28.06 -14.91
N ASN A 530 -16.83 27.56 -14.98
CA ASN A 530 -15.94 27.39 -13.83
C ASN A 530 -16.60 26.52 -12.73
N THR A 531 -16.97 27.10 -11.59
CA THR A 531 -17.67 26.42 -10.50
C THR A 531 -19.15 26.81 -10.40
N LYS A 532 -19.61 27.75 -11.24
CA LYS A 532 -20.97 28.29 -11.18
C LYS A 532 -21.89 27.52 -12.12
N GLU A 533 -23.01 27.06 -11.63
CA GLU A 533 -24.12 26.56 -12.45
C GLU A 533 -24.69 27.71 -13.27
N ILE A 534 -24.84 27.51 -14.58
CA ILE A 534 -25.37 28.51 -15.52
C ILE A 534 -26.66 28.06 -16.17
N ALA A 535 -26.90 26.77 -16.30
CA ALA A 535 -28.12 26.21 -16.88
C ALA A 535 -28.35 24.76 -16.46
N SER A 536 -29.61 24.34 -16.56
CA SER A 536 -30.03 22.94 -16.49
C SER A 536 -30.87 22.59 -17.71
N VAL A 537 -30.62 21.40 -18.29
CA VAL A 537 -31.34 20.92 -19.47
C VAL A 537 -31.89 19.50 -19.23
N LYS A 538 -32.87 19.08 -20.07
CA LYS A 538 -33.51 17.76 -19.94
C LYS A 538 -32.58 16.63 -20.36
N ALA A 539 -32.89 15.41 -19.93
CA ALA A 539 -32.08 14.20 -20.18
C ALA A 539 -31.91 13.84 -21.69
N ASP A 540 -32.80 14.28 -22.53
CA ASP A 540 -32.74 14.09 -23.99
C ASP A 540 -31.98 15.19 -24.72
N GLN A 541 -31.57 16.24 -24.05
CA GLN A 541 -30.85 17.37 -24.62
C GLN A 541 -29.34 17.22 -24.36
N LEU A 542 -28.58 17.03 -25.41
CA LEU A 542 -27.15 16.80 -25.41
C LEU A 542 -26.33 17.99 -25.92
N THR A 543 -26.98 19.14 -26.01
CA THR A 543 -26.38 20.40 -26.50
C THR A 543 -26.86 21.58 -25.69
N TYR A 544 -26.03 22.63 -25.62
CA TYR A 544 -26.37 23.91 -25.01
C TYR A 544 -25.66 25.05 -25.75
N SER A 545 -26.42 26.01 -26.26
CA SER A 545 -25.84 27.16 -26.95
C SER A 545 -25.40 28.23 -25.96
N LEU A 546 -24.19 28.69 -26.11
CA LEU A 546 -23.62 29.81 -25.36
C LEU A 546 -23.94 31.12 -26.07
N SER A 547 -23.87 32.24 -25.38
CA SER A 547 -23.93 33.55 -25.97
C SER A 547 -22.62 33.90 -26.71
N ASP A 548 -22.71 34.80 -27.69
CA ASP A 548 -21.54 35.19 -28.51
C ASP A 548 -20.42 35.84 -27.71
N ASP A 549 -20.71 36.38 -26.51
CA ASP A 549 -19.79 36.98 -25.57
C ASP A 549 -19.37 36.05 -24.45
N ALA A 550 -19.68 34.75 -24.54
CA ALA A 550 -19.36 33.78 -23.51
C ALA A 550 -17.84 33.58 -23.38
N GLU A 551 -17.38 33.50 -22.15
CA GLU A 551 -16.01 33.17 -21.80
C GLU A 551 -15.95 32.28 -20.55
N GLY A 552 -14.84 31.60 -20.33
CA GLY A 552 -14.61 30.76 -19.15
C GLY A 552 -14.36 29.30 -19.45
N THR A 553 -14.45 28.48 -18.42
CA THR A 553 -14.22 27.04 -18.51
C THR A 553 -15.52 26.31 -18.26
N TYR A 554 -15.98 25.60 -19.28
CA TYR A 554 -17.26 24.91 -19.26
C TYR A 554 -17.11 23.43 -18.97
N SER A 555 -18.07 22.90 -18.21
CA SER A 555 -18.23 21.47 -17.94
C SER A 555 -19.71 21.13 -17.74
N VAL A 556 -20.06 19.88 -17.88
CA VAL A 556 -21.43 19.39 -17.76
C VAL A 556 -21.46 18.22 -16.76
N ALA A 557 -22.42 18.23 -15.84
CA ALA A 557 -22.74 17.08 -15.00
C ALA A 557 -24.11 16.50 -15.40
N ALA A 558 -24.25 15.19 -15.37
CA ALA A 558 -25.54 14.54 -15.47
C ALA A 558 -26.27 14.63 -14.11
N THR A 559 -27.58 14.79 -14.12
CA THR A 559 -28.40 14.82 -12.92
C THR A 559 -29.29 13.58 -12.84
N TYR A 560 -29.28 12.94 -11.68
CA TYR A 560 -29.99 11.70 -11.42
C TYR A 560 -30.98 11.84 -10.28
N GLU A 561 -32.07 11.09 -10.36
CA GLU A 561 -32.99 10.95 -9.22
C GLU A 561 -32.47 9.85 -8.28
N VAL A 562 -32.16 10.22 -7.05
CA VAL A 562 -31.71 9.32 -5.98
C VAL A 562 -32.58 9.56 -4.76
N ASN A 563 -33.38 8.57 -4.37
CA ASN A 563 -34.27 8.66 -3.20
C ASN A 563 -35.21 9.88 -3.22
N GLY A 564 -35.68 10.27 -4.40
CA GLY A 564 -36.56 11.43 -4.59
C GLY A 564 -35.85 12.79 -4.62
N GLU A 565 -34.52 12.82 -4.50
CA GLU A 565 -33.68 14.01 -4.64
C GLU A 565 -32.90 13.99 -5.95
N THR A 566 -32.62 15.17 -6.49
CA THR A 566 -31.75 15.32 -7.66
C THR A 566 -30.28 15.38 -7.22
N THR A 567 -29.46 14.45 -7.71
CA THR A 567 -28.04 14.35 -7.39
C THR A 567 -27.22 14.49 -8.66
N PRO A 568 -26.24 15.42 -8.73
CA PRO A 568 -25.36 15.54 -9.88
C PRO A 568 -24.28 14.45 -9.88
N SER A 569 -23.86 14.05 -11.08
CA SER A 569 -22.65 13.24 -11.31
C SER A 569 -21.36 14.07 -11.11
N ALA A 570 -20.21 13.41 -11.25
CA ALA A 570 -18.98 14.12 -11.57
C ALA A 570 -19.14 14.90 -12.91
N GLN A 571 -18.38 15.97 -13.06
CA GLN A 571 -18.40 16.78 -14.30
C GLN A 571 -17.65 16.08 -15.42
N SER A 572 -18.06 16.36 -16.67
CA SER A 572 -17.37 15.98 -17.91
C SER A 572 -15.91 16.48 -17.94
N ASN A 573 -15.19 16.18 -19.02
CA ASN A 573 -14.01 16.96 -19.39
C ASN A 573 -14.39 18.45 -19.52
N ARG A 574 -13.38 19.31 -19.39
CA ARG A 574 -13.56 20.76 -19.49
C ARG A 574 -13.23 21.25 -20.89
N VAL A 575 -13.98 22.22 -21.37
CA VAL A 575 -13.66 23.02 -22.55
C VAL A 575 -13.46 24.47 -22.15
N HIS A 576 -12.43 25.09 -22.67
CA HIS A 576 -12.08 26.47 -22.33
C HIS A 576 -12.40 27.38 -23.50
N LEU A 577 -13.12 28.45 -23.22
CA LEU A 577 -13.47 29.49 -24.18
C LEU A 577 -12.86 30.81 -23.67
N THR A 578 -11.91 31.31 -24.41
CA THR A 578 -11.39 32.67 -24.22
C THR A 578 -12.29 33.63 -24.96
N ALA A 579 -12.57 34.80 -24.36
CA ALA A 579 -13.22 35.90 -25.09
C ALA A 579 -12.49 36.10 -26.41
N ALA A 580 -13.26 36.15 -27.50
CA ALA A 580 -12.68 36.49 -28.80
C ALA A 580 -11.87 37.78 -28.63
N PRO A 581 -10.57 37.81 -28.95
CA PRO A 581 -9.82 39.07 -28.89
C PRO A 581 -10.58 40.06 -29.76
N GLN A 582 -10.92 41.21 -29.16
CA GLN A 582 -11.48 42.30 -29.97
C GLN A 582 -10.55 42.54 -31.15
N GLN A 583 -11.12 42.41 -32.35
CA GLN A 583 -10.40 42.39 -33.62
C GLN A 583 -9.54 43.66 -33.79
N THR A 584 -8.30 43.57 -33.35
CA THR A 584 -7.22 44.40 -33.81
C THR A 584 -6.34 43.50 -34.64
N ASP A 585 -6.30 43.75 -35.96
CA ASP A 585 -5.53 43.06 -36.99
C ASP A 585 -4.71 41.82 -36.53
N ASN A 586 -5.34 40.64 -36.48
CA ASN A 586 -4.66 39.44 -36.06
C ASN A 586 -4.09 38.68 -37.27
N THR A 587 -2.77 38.70 -37.33
CA THR A 587 -2.04 37.82 -38.25
C THR A 587 -1.90 36.46 -37.55
N VAL A 588 -2.60 35.45 -38.05
CA VAL A 588 -2.36 34.07 -37.61
C VAL A 588 -1.07 33.58 -38.27
N LEU A 589 -0.11 33.17 -37.46
CA LEU A 589 1.15 32.67 -37.92
C LEU A 589 1.07 31.13 -38.01
N GLU A 590 0.98 30.59 -39.22
CA GLU A 590 1.10 29.15 -39.44
C GLU A 590 2.58 28.78 -39.62
N LEU A 591 3.13 28.02 -38.66
CA LEU A 591 4.51 27.55 -38.72
C LEU A 591 4.59 26.17 -39.34
N ARG A 592 5.13 26.08 -40.55
CA ARG A 592 5.48 24.81 -41.20
C ARG A 592 7.00 24.76 -41.41
N ASN A 593 7.69 23.90 -40.63
CA ASN A 593 9.12 23.67 -40.74
C ASN A 593 9.98 24.96 -40.62
N THR A 594 9.60 25.88 -39.71
CA THR A 594 10.30 27.14 -39.47
C THR A 594 10.24 27.56 -38.02
N SER A 595 11.02 28.55 -37.64
CA SER A 595 11.03 29.14 -36.32
C SER A 595 10.62 30.62 -36.37
N VAL A 596 10.01 31.10 -35.29
CA VAL A 596 9.71 32.53 -35.11
C VAL A 596 10.80 33.14 -34.27
N VAL A 597 11.42 34.19 -34.79
CA VAL A 597 12.33 35.04 -34.01
C VAL A 597 11.59 36.31 -33.67
N VAL A 598 11.41 36.62 -32.38
CA VAL A 598 10.86 37.86 -31.91
C VAL A 598 12.00 38.89 -31.87
N PRO A 599 11.90 39.99 -32.62
CA PRO A 599 12.98 41.01 -32.61
C PRO A 599 13.14 41.64 -31.22
N ASP A 600 14.38 41.93 -30.82
CA ASP A 600 14.74 42.58 -29.56
C ASP A 600 13.96 43.86 -29.27
N ALA A 601 13.60 44.61 -30.31
CA ALA A 601 12.81 45.84 -30.17
C ALA A 601 11.40 45.61 -29.59
N VAL A 602 10.85 44.41 -29.72
CA VAL A 602 9.53 44.04 -29.16
C VAL A 602 9.65 43.65 -27.70
N THR A 603 10.78 43.07 -27.30
CA THR A 603 11.01 42.61 -25.93
C THR A 603 11.53 43.68 -24.98
N GLN A 604 12.20 44.72 -25.50
CA GLN A 604 12.80 45.80 -24.70
C GLN A 604 11.77 46.68 -23.97
N SER A 605 10.52 46.71 -24.40
CA SER A 605 9.45 47.48 -23.76
C SER A 605 8.56 46.67 -22.81
N MET A 606 8.79 45.36 -22.66
CA MET A 606 7.94 44.48 -21.84
C MET A 606 8.51 44.36 -20.42
N GLN A 607 7.78 44.80 -19.41
CA GLN A 607 8.11 44.56 -18.01
C GLN A 607 7.71 43.15 -17.54
N LYS A 608 6.72 42.52 -18.18
CA LYS A 608 6.32 41.11 -18.00
C LYS A 608 5.68 40.62 -19.28
N ALA A 609 6.08 39.43 -19.75
CA ALA A 609 5.43 38.74 -20.85
C ALA A 609 5.12 37.28 -20.43
N THR A 610 3.91 36.83 -20.76
CA THR A 610 3.55 35.42 -20.70
C THR A 610 3.37 34.94 -22.14
N ILE A 611 4.11 33.92 -22.55
CA ILE A 611 3.95 33.32 -23.86
C ILE A 611 3.24 31.98 -23.63
N GLU A 612 2.01 31.88 -24.09
CA GLU A 612 1.25 30.62 -24.09
C GLU A 612 1.17 30.10 -25.53
N PHE A 613 1.51 28.84 -25.73
CA PHE A 613 1.34 28.21 -27.01
C PHE A 613 0.82 26.78 -26.83
N TRP A 614 -0.04 26.38 -27.76
CA TRP A 614 -0.60 25.05 -27.81
C TRP A 614 0.08 24.29 -28.94
N ILE A 615 0.68 23.11 -28.63
CA ILE A 615 1.26 22.24 -29.65
C ILE A 615 0.28 21.10 -29.89
N TYR A 616 -0.19 20.99 -31.13
CA TYR A 616 -0.93 19.83 -31.60
C TYR A 616 0.01 18.93 -32.39
N PRO A 617 0.55 17.83 -31.81
CA PRO A 617 1.40 16.93 -32.57
C PRO A 617 0.54 16.03 -33.46
N TYR A 618 0.64 16.20 -34.76
CA TYR A 618 0.00 15.30 -35.75
C TYR A 618 0.65 13.90 -35.78
N THR A 619 1.90 13.77 -35.37
CA THR A 619 2.61 12.49 -35.20
C THR A 619 3.73 12.65 -34.17
N LEU A 620 3.73 11.81 -33.16
CA LEU A 620 4.88 11.62 -32.27
C LEU A 620 5.89 10.72 -33.01
N GLN A 621 6.81 11.31 -33.77
CA GLN A 621 8.07 10.63 -34.07
C GLN A 621 9.08 11.00 -32.98
N ALA A 622 9.66 9.95 -32.39
CA ALA A 622 10.66 10.07 -31.33
C ALA A 622 11.95 10.71 -31.88
N TYR A 623 12.03 12.04 -31.81
CA TYR A 623 13.28 12.77 -31.90
C TYR A 623 13.34 13.77 -30.74
N ASN A 624 14.47 13.77 -30.04
CA ASN A 624 14.81 14.74 -29.00
C ASN A 624 14.54 16.16 -29.47
N GLN A 625 13.48 16.77 -28.97
CA GLN A 625 13.25 18.21 -29.14
C GLN A 625 13.78 18.90 -27.89
N GLN A 626 14.83 19.68 -28.06
CA GLN A 626 15.25 20.68 -27.06
C GLN A 626 14.29 21.88 -27.18
N LEU A 627 13.60 22.18 -26.10
CA LEU A 627 12.93 23.46 -25.88
C LEU A 627 13.97 24.51 -25.49
#